data_5c169e78bba7e6ffe13f27aa78f4f58d
#
_entry.id   5c169e78bba7e6ffe13f27aa78f4f58d
#
_cell.length_a   1.000
_cell.length_b   1.000
_cell.length_c   1.000
_cell.angle_alpha   90.00
_cell.angle_beta   90.00
_cell.angle_gamma   90.00
#
_symmetry.space_group_name_H-M   'P 1'
#
loop_
_entity.id
_entity.type
_entity.pdbx_description
1 polymer ?
#
loop_
_entity_poly.entity_id
_entity_poly.type
_entity_poly.pdbx_seq_one_letter_code
_entity_poly.pdbx_strand_id
1 'polypeptide(L)'
;MHIAIFGNTNAGKSTLLNYITGQETAIVSETHGTTTDPINKPMEIHGLGPVIFIDTAGINDATDLSDKRISKSLGVLEKADIFLYVLSLEDDLKFIDQLKAKDKPIMFIAPKQDLEIGKEIREKFKDLKPISINVNKDDRYNLFEEIKKVVIDDGPLTLTGKLAKKGDTVVLVMPQDEAAPKDRLIKPQVMTIRELIDKDAVCISTNLKNFENTLNVLKNPPDLIITDSKVFKDVYKKRPKESKLTSFSVLMSGFKGDVEYFRQSVKVLDNEVKNILIAEICTHPPIEEDIGTIKIPKMLRKKYPNVNIDFARGEDFHDIEKYDLIIECGSCMFNRTSVMNRVKKCKEKNIPMTNYGMTIAYLQGIIDKIDYQVWAWWFFWGNRKITVKETNRLRFAALIVTSVINWVYCHKIL
;
A
#
# COMPACT_ATOMS: atom_id res chain seq x y z
N MET A 1 -3.86 -6.67 -1.73
CA MET A 1 -4.58 -6.48 -0.45
C MET A 1 -4.36 -7.71 0.42
N HIS A 2 -4.24 -7.53 1.74
CA HIS A 2 -4.08 -8.64 2.70
C HIS A 2 -5.30 -8.65 3.63
N ILE A 3 -5.93 -9.80 3.75
CA ILE A 3 -7.09 -10.01 4.64
C ILE A 3 -6.70 -11.08 5.66
N ALA A 4 -6.63 -10.72 6.94
CA ALA A 4 -6.29 -11.66 7.99
C ALA A 4 -7.54 -12.22 8.66
N ILE A 5 -7.54 -13.54 8.87
CA ILE A 5 -8.64 -14.27 9.50
C ILE A 5 -8.27 -14.55 10.96
N PHE A 6 -9.00 -13.95 11.88
CA PHE A 6 -8.85 -14.12 13.33
C PHE A 6 -10.04 -14.86 13.95
N GLY A 7 -9.88 -15.34 15.15
CA GLY A 7 -10.89 -16.02 15.94
C GLY A 7 -10.27 -17.08 16.85
N ASN A 8 -11.03 -17.57 17.81
CA ASN A 8 -10.60 -18.60 18.73
C ASN A 8 -10.20 -19.92 18.03
N THR A 9 -9.47 -20.77 18.73
CA THR A 9 -9.24 -22.16 18.31
C THR A 9 -10.58 -22.83 18.05
N ASN A 10 -10.70 -23.57 16.97
CA ASN A 10 -11.95 -24.24 16.54
C ASN A 10 -13.14 -23.33 16.17
N ALA A 11 -12.95 -22.01 16.08
CA ALA A 11 -14.00 -21.10 15.61
C ALA A 11 -14.40 -21.32 14.15
N GLY A 12 -13.59 -22.07 13.35
CA GLY A 12 -13.85 -22.36 11.95
C GLY A 12 -13.06 -21.49 10.98
N LYS A 13 -11.92 -20.90 11.39
CA LYS A 13 -11.07 -20.06 10.52
C LYS A 13 -10.60 -20.80 9.28
N SER A 14 -10.01 -21.96 9.43
CA SER A 14 -9.51 -22.78 8.32
C SER A 14 -10.65 -23.30 7.43
N THR A 15 -11.81 -23.59 8.02
CA THR A 15 -13.04 -23.93 7.27
C THR A 15 -13.50 -22.72 6.43
N LEU A 16 -13.49 -21.52 7.00
CA LEU A 16 -13.80 -20.28 6.27
C LEU A 16 -12.79 -20.04 5.14
N LEU A 17 -11.50 -20.23 5.38
CA LEU A 17 -10.46 -20.07 4.36
C LEU A 17 -10.66 -21.07 3.21
N ASN A 18 -10.91 -22.34 3.51
CA ASN A 18 -11.18 -23.37 2.51
C ASN A 18 -12.46 -23.04 1.71
N TYR A 19 -13.50 -22.58 2.38
CA TYR A 19 -14.73 -22.12 1.75
C TYR A 19 -14.49 -20.94 0.80
N ILE A 20 -13.75 -19.92 1.24
CA ILE A 20 -13.42 -18.74 0.43
C ILE A 20 -12.63 -19.14 -0.81
N THR A 21 -11.59 -19.95 -0.64
CA THR A 21 -10.67 -20.31 -1.73
C THR A 21 -11.20 -21.42 -2.64
N GLY A 22 -12.22 -22.14 -2.22
CA GLY A 22 -12.73 -23.31 -2.93
C GLY A 22 -11.75 -24.49 -2.96
N GLN A 23 -10.79 -24.53 -2.02
CA GLN A 23 -9.74 -25.55 -1.96
C GLN A 23 -9.72 -26.21 -0.59
N GLU A 24 -9.68 -27.53 -0.54
CA GLU A 24 -9.46 -28.30 0.68
C GLU A 24 -7.96 -28.33 1.04
N THR A 25 -7.36 -27.21 1.36
CA THR A 25 -5.92 -27.09 1.55
C THR A 25 -5.49 -26.87 3.00
N ALA A 26 -6.40 -26.51 3.89
CA ALA A 26 -6.11 -26.53 5.31
C ALA A 26 -6.48 -27.91 5.85
N ILE A 27 -5.50 -28.69 6.26
CA ILE A 27 -5.75 -29.94 7.00
C ILE A 27 -6.44 -29.52 8.31
N VAL A 28 -7.72 -29.85 8.44
CA VAL A 28 -8.44 -29.81 9.70
C VAL A 28 -7.86 -30.94 10.53
N SER A 29 -6.76 -30.69 11.21
CA SER A 29 -6.15 -31.64 12.13
C SER A 29 -6.94 -31.60 13.42
N GLU A 30 -7.49 -32.73 13.82
CA GLU A 30 -8.10 -32.91 15.15
C GLU A 30 -7.06 -32.88 16.29
N THR A 31 -5.78 -32.86 15.95
CA THR A 31 -4.67 -32.80 16.92
C THR A 31 -4.26 -31.37 17.21
N HIS A 32 -4.35 -30.98 18.47
CA HIS A 32 -3.94 -29.68 18.98
C HIS A 32 -2.45 -29.40 18.68
N GLY A 33 -2.14 -28.26 18.06
CA GLY A 33 -0.81 -27.66 18.10
C GLY A 33 0.09 -27.77 16.85
N THR A 34 -0.42 -28.03 15.64
CA THR A 34 0.46 -28.30 14.47
C THR A 34 0.69 -27.14 13.49
N THR A 35 0.01 -26.01 13.57
CA THR A 35 0.26 -24.89 12.64
C THR A 35 0.84 -23.70 13.39
N THR A 36 2.16 -23.52 13.31
CA THR A 36 2.88 -22.41 13.96
C THR A 36 3.07 -21.19 13.05
N ASP A 37 2.92 -21.32 11.75
CA ASP A 37 3.12 -20.26 10.77
C ASP A 37 1.81 -19.84 10.09
N PRO A 38 1.59 -18.52 9.87
CA PRO A 38 0.43 -18.03 9.14
C PRO A 38 0.41 -18.60 7.71
N ILE A 39 -0.70 -19.16 7.29
CA ILE A 39 -0.88 -19.70 5.94
C ILE A 39 -1.37 -18.57 5.04
N ASN A 40 -0.60 -18.25 4.00
CA ASN A 40 -0.94 -17.25 3.00
C ASN A 40 -1.59 -17.91 1.79
N LYS A 41 -2.81 -17.50 1.45
CA LYS A 41 -3.56 -17.98 0.27
C LYS A 41 -3.83 -16.82 -0.68
N PRO A 42 -3.12 -16.75 -1.81
CA PRO A 42 -3.41 -15.77 -2.83
C PRO A 42 -4.69 -16.15 -3.60
N MET A 43 -5.50 -15.15 -3.89
CA MET A 43 -6.73 -15.28 -4.66
C MET A 43 -6.98 -13.99 -5.44
N GLU A 44 -7.64 -14.06 -6.58
CA GLU A 44 -8.14 -12.89 -7.30
C GLU A 44 -9.64 -12.75 -7.08
N ILE A 45 -10.07 -11.60 -6.58
CA ILE A 45 -11.49 -11.27 -6.40
C ILE A 45 -11.88 -10.27 -7.47
N HIS A 46 -12.87 -10.63 -8.30
CA HIS A 46 -13.35 -9.73 -9.34
C HIS A 46 -13.81 -8.38 -8.76
N GLY A 47 -13.28 -7.29 -9.30
CA GLY A 47 -13.53 -5.93 -8.82
C GLY A 47 -12.64 -5.44 -7.67
N LEU A 48 -11.86 -6.35 -7.02
CA LEU A 48 -10.83 -5.99 -6.03
C LEU A 48 -9.40 -6.27 -6.53
N GLY A 49 -9.26 -7.22 -7.47
CA GLY A 49 -7.95 -7.70 -7.91
C GLY A 49 -7.32 -8.70 -6.94
N PRO A 50 -5.96 -8.80 -6.91
CA PRO A 50 -5.26 -9.80 -6.11
C PRO A 50 -5.38 -9.52 -4.61
N VAL A 51 -5.81 -10.55 -3.87
CA VAL A 51 -5.98 -10.58 -2.43
C VAL A 51 -5.16 -11.74 -1.86
N ILE A 52 -4.56 -11.55 -0.69
CA ILE A 52 -3.91 -12.61 0.07
C ILE A 52 -4.70 -12.78 1.36
N PHE A 53 -5.32 -13.94 1.53
CA PHE A 53 -5.90 -14.35 2.80
C PHE A 53 -4.82 -14.93 3.69
N ILE A 54 -4.78 -14.51 4.94
CA ILE A 54 -3.81 -14.95 5.95
C ILE A 54 -4.59 -15.67 7.06
N ASP A 55 -4.44 -17.00 7.15
CA ASP A 55 -4.97 -17.76 8.27
C ASP A 55 -4.04 -17.62 9.47
N THR A 56 -4.58 -17.19 10.59
CA THR A 56 -3.81 -17.02 11.83
C THR A 56 -4.06 -18.18 12.77
N ALA A 57 -3.06 -18.58 13.56
CA ALA A 57 -3.25 -19.54 14.65
C ALA A 57 -4.34 -19.04 15.64
N GLY A 58 -5.04 -19.96 16.28
CA GLY A 58 -6.09 -19.61 17.25
C GLY A 58 -5.55 -18.78 18.41
N ILE A 59 -6.35 -17.82 18.88
CA ILE A 59 -5.93 -16.81 19.86
C ILE A 59 -5.76 -17.45 21.25
N ASN A 60 -6.54 -18.48 21.57
CA ASN A 60 -6.53 -19.15 22.90
C ASN A 60 -5.37 -20.14 23.07
N ASP A 61 -4.55 -20.43 22.06
CA ASP A 61 -3.30 -21.17 22.22
C ASP A 61 -2.22 -20.34 22.96
N ALA A 62 -2.62 -19.16 23.49
CA ALA A 62 -1.74 -18.21 24.16
C ALA A 62 -1.29 -18.62 25.57
N THR A 63 -1.74 -19.72 26.12
CA THR A 63 -1.36 -20.15 27.47
C THR A 63 0.06 -20.72 27.58
N ASP A 64 0.71 -21.06 26.43
CA ASP A 64 2.10 -21.58 26.40
C ASP A 64 2.95 -20.93 25.29
N LEU A 65 2.70 -19.68 24.97
CA LEU A 65 3.32 -19.04 23.80
C LEU A 65 4.64 -18.36 24.16
N SER A 66 5.70 -18.96 23.66
CA SER A 66 6.98 -18.25 23.50
C SER A 66 6.76 -16.92 22.77
N ASP A 67 7.51 -15.87 23.17
CA ASP A 67 7.51 -14.51 22.62
C ASP A 67 7.51 -14.45 21.07
N LYS A 68 7.96 -15.51 20.42
CA LYS A 68 8.00 -15.66 18.95
C LYS A 68 6.64 -15.82 18.26
N ARG A 69 5.62 -16.44 18.91
CA ARG A 69 4.27 -16.56 18.31
C ARG A 69 3.50 -15.26 18.44
N ILE A 70 3.67 -14.58 19.56
CA ILE A 70 3.08 -13.25 19.78
C ILE A 70 3.64 -12.26 18.75
N SER A 71 4.95 -12.27 18.51
CA SER A 71 5.58 -11.39 17.51
C SER A 71 5.11 -11.68 16.08
N LYS A 72 4.90 -12.96 15.70
CA LYS A 72 4.36 -13.33 14.37
C LYS A 72 2.91 -12.88 14.20
N SER A 73 2.06 -13.05 15.21
CA SER A 73 0.67 -12.58 15.19
C SER A 73 0.59 -11.04 15.13
N LEU A 74 1.48 -10.34 15.84
CA LEU A 74 1.60 -8.88 15.75
C LEU A 74 2.03 -8.44 14.34
N GLY A 75 2.95 -9.16 13.68
CA GLY A 75 3.34 -8.90 12.30
C GLY A 75 2.17 -9.03 11.31
N VAL A 76 1.25 -9.99 11.52
CA VAL A 76 0.04 -10.12 10.71
C VAL A 76 -0.92 -8.95 10.94
N LEU A 77 -1.08 -8.50 12.20
CA LEU A 77 -1.91 -7.34 12.54
C LEU A 77 -1.42 -6.06 11.83
N GLU A 78 -0.12 -5.92 11.64
CA GLU A 78 0.43 -4.75 10.95
C GLU A 78 0.27 -4.84 9.43
N LYS A 79 0.39 -6.04 8.86
CA LYS A 79 0.33 -6.27 7.40
C LYS A 79 -1.07 -6.28 6.83
N ALA A 80 -2.06 -6.77 7.58
CA ALA A 80 -3.41 -6.90 7.08
C ALA A 80 -4.07 -5.55 6.81
N ASP A 81 -4.81 -5.46 5.71
CA ASP A 81 -5.62 -4.30 5.35
C ASP A 81 -7.02 -4.40 5.98
N ILE A 82 -7.53 -5.63 6.14
CA ILE A 82 -8.85 -5.93 6.72
C ILE A 82 -8.73 -7.13 7.65
N PHE A 83 -9.50 -7.13 8.72
CA PHE A 83 -9.65 -8.25 9.62
C PHE A 83 -11.00 -8.95 9.39
N LEU A 84 -11.00 -10.25 9.15
CA LEU A 84 -12.17 -11.11 9.25
C LEU A 84 -12.11 -11.81 10.60
N TYR A 85 -13.04 -11.52 11.50
CA TYR A 85 -13.10 -12.15 12.80
C TYR A 85 -14.20 -13.20 12.86
N VAL A 86 -13.84 -14.46 12.97
CA VAL A 86 -14.77 -15.59 13.09
C VAL A 86 -15.20 -15.72 14.55
N LEU A 87 -16.47 -15.40 14.81
CA LEU A 87 -17.04 -15.39 16.14
C LEU A 87 -17.30 -16.81 16.68
N SER A 88 -17.10 -16.98 17.98
CA SER A 88 -17.46 -18.15 18.76
C SER A 88 -18.14 -17.75 20.07
N LEU A 89 -18.84 -18.67 20.74
CA LEU A 89 -19.48 -18.39 22.04
C LEU A 89 -18.46 -18.10 23.15
N GLU A 90 -17.24 -18.57 22.98
CA GLU A 90 -16.14 -18.43 23.95
C GLU A 90 -15.36 -17.12 23.80
N ASP A 91 -15.72 -16.26 22.82
CA ASP A 91 -14.96 -15.03 22.57
C ASP A 91 -15.03 -14.05 23.73
N ASP A 92 -13.84 -13.54 24.11
CA ASP A 92 -13.67 -12.39 25.00
C ASP A 92 -13.61 -11.09 24.17
N LEU A 93 -14.39 -10.09 24.59
CA LEU A 93 -14.42 -8.78 23.96
C LEU A 93 -13.07 -8.05 24.00
N LYS A 94 -12.19 -8.39 24.95
CA LYS A 94 -10.87 -7.75 25.10
C LYS A 94 -10.02 -7.82 23.84
N PHE A 95 -9.97 -8.98 23.18
CA PHE A 95 -9.19 -9.12 21.96
C PHE A 95 -9.85 -8.37 20.80
N ILE A 96 -11.17 -8.38 20.73
CA ILE A 96 -11.92 -7.60 19.73
C ILE A 96 -11.63 -6.10 19.90
N ASP A 97 -11.55 -5.62 21.14
CA ASP A 97 -11.21 -4.22 21.41
C ASP A 97 -9.76 -3.89 21.05
N GLN A 98 -8.83 -4.82 21.22
CA GLN A 98 -7.45 -4.67 20.71
C GLN A 98 -7.40 -4.58 19.19
N LEU A 99 -8.20 -5.37 18.47
CA LEU A 99 -8.30 -5.27 17.02
C LEU A 99 -8.91 -3.92 16.60
N LYS A 100 -9.96 -3.45 17.27
CA LYS A 100 -10.58 -2.14 17.03
C LYS A 100 -9.59 -0.98 17.25
N ALA A 101 -8.68 -1.12 18.21
CA ALA A 101 -7.64 -0.13 18.49
C ALA A 101 -6.60 0.01 17.34
N LYS A 102 -6.55 -0.94 16.39
CA LYS A 102 -5.65 -0.88 15.22
C LYS A 102 -6.16 0.03 14.11
N ASP A 103 -7.36 0.61 14.24
CA ASP A 103 -7.95 1.55 13.28
C ASP A 103 -8.05 0.97 11.85
N LYS A 104 -8.34 -0.34 11.77
CA LYS A 104 -8.54 -1.08 10.52
C LYS A 104 -9.96 -1.62 10.44
N PRO A 105 -10.51 -1.77 9.23
CA PRO A 105 -11.81 -2.39 9.05
C PRO A 105 -11.85 -3.81 9.62
N ILE A 106 -12.90 -4.11 10.40
CA ILE A 106 -13.15 -5.43 10.95
C ILE A 106 -14.52 -5.90 10.48
N MET A 107 -14.56 -7.08 9.90
CA MET A 107 -15.79 -7.78 9.52
C MET A 107 -15.95 -8.97 10.45
N PHE A 108 -17.06 -9.00 11.17
CA PHE A 108 -17.40 -10.10 12.07
C PHE A 108 -18.18 -11.16 11.30
N ILE A 109 -17.77 -12.41 11.42
CA ILE A 109 -18.36 -13.55 10.74
C ILE A 109 -19.01 -14.46 11.76
N ALA A 110 -20.32 -14.69 11.64
CA ALA A 110 -21.03 -15.70 12.40
C ALA A 110 -21.10 -17.00 11.57
N PRO A 111 -20.29 -18.02 11.91
CA PRO A 111 -20.27 -19.27 11.19
C PRO A 111 -21.48 -20.13 11.56
N LYS A 112 -21.68 -21.28 10.89
CA LYS A 112 -22.67 -22.30 11.22
C LYS A 112 -24.10 -21.75 11.24
N GLN A 113 -24.45 -20.94 10.25
CA GLN A 113 -25.77 -20.28 10.16
C GLN A 113 -26.98 -21.23 10.27
N ASP A 114 -26.81 -22.45 9.84
CA ASP A 114 -27.81 -23.51 9.81
C ASP A 114 -27.97 -24.25 11.16
N LEU A 115 -27.08 -24.03 12.10
CA LEU A 115 -27.09 -24.68 13.41
C LEU A 115 -27.60 -23.74 14.52
N GLU A 116 -28.09 -24.30 15.62
CA GLU A 116 -28.56 -23.56 16.81
C GLU A 116 -27.44 -22.66 17.35
N ILE A 117 -26.21 -23.17 17.44
CA ILE A 117 -25.04 -22.44 17.92
C ILE A 117 -24.78 -21.16 17.08
N GLY A 118 -25.07 -21.19 15.78
CA GLY A 118 -24.95 -20.01 14.92
C GLY A 118 -25.98 -18.92 15.25
N LYS A 119 -27.18 -19.30 15.72
CA LYS A 119 -28.19 -18.36 16.20
C LYS A 119 -27.76 -17.73 17.53
N GLU A 120 -27.26 -18.54 18.45
CA GLU A 120 -26.75 -18.06 19.73
C GLU A 120 -25.59 -17.08 19.57
N ILE A 121 -24.64 -17.35 18.66
CA ILE A 121 -23.53 -16.44 18.34
C ILE A 121 -24.07 -15.09 17.82
N ARG A 122 -25.04 -15.12 16.89
CA ARG A 122 -25.63 -13.88 16.36
C ARG A 122 -26.34 -13.05 17.42
N GLU A 123 -27.08 -13.69 18.30
CA GLU A 123 -27.80 -12.98 19.37
C GLU A 123 -26.81 -12.40 20.37
N LYS A 124 -25.80 -13.19 20.79
CA LYS A 124 -24.75 -12.74 21.72
C LYS A 124 -23.98 -11.52 21.20
N PHE A 125 -23.70 -11.48 19.90
CA PHE A 125 -22.84 -10.46 19.28
C PHE A 125 -23.62 -9.56 18.29
N LYS A 126 -24.91 -9.40 18.45
CA LYS A 126 -25.76 -8.62 17.53
C LYS A 126 -25.29 -7.18 17.35
N ASP A 127 -24.70 -6.56 18.37
CA ASP A 127 -24.19 -5.18 18.32
C ASP A 127 -22.97 -5.04 17.38
N LEU A 128 -22.27 -6.14 17.10
CA LEU A 128 -21.16 -6.20 16.15
C LEU A 128 -21.64 -6.37 14.69
N LYS A 129 -22.95 -6.58 14.47
CA LYS A 129 -23.57 -6.79 13.15
C LYS A 129 -22.87 -7.88 12.32
N PRO A 130 -22.75 -9.12 12.82
CA PRO A 130 -22.00 -10.15 12.16
C PRO A 130 -22.67 -10.60 10.85
N ILE A 131 -21.84 -10.88 9.86
CA ILE A 131 -22.26 -11.49 8.60
C ILE A 131 -22.43 -12.98 8.84
N SER A 132 -23.61 -13.50 8.53
CA SER A 132 -23.92 -14.92 8.66
C SER A 132 -23.44 -15.69 7.42
N ILE A 133 -22.65 -16.75 7.62
CA ILE A 133 -22.13 -17.58 6.55
C ILE A 133 -22.53 -19.04 6.78
N ASN A 134 -23.05 -19.66 5.72
CA ASN A 134 -23.26 -21.09 5.63
C ASN A 134 -22.32 -21.70 4.60
N VAL A 135 -21.28 -22.38 5.04
CA VAL A 135 -20.27 -23.00 4.17
C VAL A 135 -20.83 -24.14 3.32
N ASN A 136 -22.01 -24.68 3.67
CA ASN A 136 -22.70 -25.73 2.91
C ASN A 136 -23.55 -25.16 1.75
N LYS A 137 -23.76 -23.84 1.71
CA LYS A 137 -24.41 -23.13 0.61
C LYS A 137 -23.37 -22.28 -0.08
N ASP A 138 -23.33 -22.33 -1.41
CA ASP A 138 -22.35 -21.51 -2.16
C ASP A 138 -22.75 -20.04 -2.16
N ASP A 139 -22.41 -19.34 -1.11
CA ASP A 139 -22.72 -17.94 -0.85
C ASP A 139 -21.46 -17.05 -0.81
N ARG A 140 -20.36 -17.53 -1.37
CA ARG A 140 -19.05 -16.83 -1.40
C ARG A 140 -19.14 -15.45 -2.03
N TYR A 141 -19.98 -15.29 -3.05
CA TYR A 141 -20.15 -14.01 -3.74
C TYR A 141 -20.69 -12.93 -2.80
N ASN A 142 -21.60 -13.24 -1.90
CA ASN A 142 -22.12 -12.27 -0.93
C ASN A 142 -21.01 -11.80 0.03
N LEU A 143 -20.16 -12.71 0.49
CA LEU A 143 -19.00 -12.34 1.30
C LEU A 143 -18.05 -11.42 0.55
N PHE A 144 -17.78 -11.69 -0.73
CA PHE A 144 -16.90 -10.83 -1.54
C PHE A 144 -17.52 -9.46 -1.78
N GLU A 145 -18.83 -9.35 -1.99
CA GLU A 145 -19.52 -8.06 -2.10
C GLU A 145 -19.46 -7.25 -0.79
N GLU A 146 -19.60 -7.90 0.38
CA GLU A 146 -19.42 -7.23 1.66
C GLU A 146 -17.95 -6.76 1.86
N ILE A 147 -16.96 -7.57 1.50
CA ILE A 147 -15.54 -7.17 1.51
C ILE A 147 -15.31 -5.95 0.60
N LYS A 148 -15.89 -5.95 -0.60
CA LYS A 148 -15.80 -4.82 -1.53
C LYS A 148 -16.35 -3.53 -0.94
N LYS A 149 -17.51 -3.57 -0.27
CA LYS A 149 -18.13 -2.39 0.36
C LYS A 149 -17.20 -1.75 1.38
N VAL A 150 -16.51 -2.58 2.17
CA VAL A 150 -15.56 -2.11 3.19
C VAL A 150 -14.31 -1.47 2.55
N VAL A 151 -13.87 -1.97 1.39
CA VAL A 151 -12.66 -1.49 0.69
C VAL A 151 -12.91 -0.21 -0.11
N ILE A 152 -14.13 -0.06 -0.67
CA ILE A 152 -14.44 1.01 -1.62
C ILE A 152 -14.64 2.37 -0.96
N ASP A 153 -14.72 2.45 0.37
CA ASP A 153 -15.03 3.70 1.10
C ASP A 153 -13.96 4.78 0.95
N ASP A 154 -12.73 4.43 0.54
CA ASP A 154 -11.63 5.39 0.31
C ASP A 154 -11.48 5.87 -1.16
N GLY A 155 -12.33 5.40 -2.07
CA GLY A 155 -12.19 5.62 -3.51
C GLY A 155 -11.00 4.85 -4.12
N PRO A 156 -10.98 4.59 -5.44
CA PRO A 156 -9.89 3.84 -6.06
C PRO A 156 -8.59 4.65 -6.00
N LEU A 157 -7.63 4.18 -5.20
CA LEU A 157 -6.26 4.68 -5.25
C LEU A 157 -5.69 4.35 -6.63
N THR A 158 -5.46 5.37 -7.43
CA THR A 158 -4.89 5.23 -8.76
C THR A 158 -3.41 5.65 -8.75
N LEU A 159 -2.58 4.95 -9.51
CA LEU A 159 -1.13 5.16 -9.52
C LEU A 159 -0.77 6.53 -10.12
N THR A 160 -1.36 6.86 -11.26
CA THR A 160 -1.11 8.12 -11.97
C THR A 160 -2.03 9.26 -11.51
N GLY A 161 -3.12 8.94 -10.81
CA GLY A 161 -4.07 9.88 -10.27
C GLY A 161 -4.55 10.92 -11.28
N LYS A 162 -4.37 12.21 -10.95
CA LYS A 162 -4.71 13.33 -11.82
C LYS A 162 -3.62 13.68 -12.85
N LEU A 163 -2.46 13.02 -12.83
CA LEU A 163 -1.39 13.27 -13.79
C LEU A 163 -1.77 12.77 -15.18
N ALA A 164 -2.53 11.67 -15.26
CA ALA A 164 -3.08 11.14 -16.50
C ALA A 164 -4.61 11.00 -16.41
N LYS A 165 -5.29 11.36 -17.47
CA LYS A 165 -6.74 11.31 -17.64
C LYS A 165 -7.13 10.68 -18.98
N LYS A 166 -8.41 10.44 -19.19
CA LYS A 166 -8.97 9.94 -20.45
C LYS A 166 -8.54 10.79 -21.64
N GLY A 167 -8.07 10.13 -22.69
CA GLY A 167 -7.65 10.76 -23.94
C GLY A 167 -6.22 11.32 -23.94
N ASP A 168 -5.53 11.36 -22.80
CA ASP A 168 -4.14 11.79 -22.74
C ASP A 168 -3.22 10.82 -23.49
N THR A 169 -2.16 11.36 -24.10
CA THR A 169 -1.06 10.56 -24.67
C THR A 169 0.08 10.49 -23.66
N VAL A 170 0.39 9.28 -23.20
CA VAL A 170 1.42 9.03 -22.19
C VAL A 170 2.56 8.20 -22.77
N VAL A 171 3.79 8.70 -22.67
CA VAL A 171 5.00 8.00 -23.11
C VAL A 171 5.72 7.42 -21.90
N LEU A 172 5.93 6.10 -21.92
CA LEU A 172 6.68 5.36 -20.93
C LEU A 172 8.10 5.11 -21.43
N VAL A 173 9.10 5.70 -20.78
CA VAL A 173 10.51 5.51 -21.12
C VAL A 173 11.13 4.49 -20.17
N MET A 174 11.24 3.26 -20.63
CA MET A 174 11.71 2.12 -19.85
C MET A 174 13.06 1.65 -20.39
N PRO A 175 14.17 1.86 -19.66
CA PRO A 175 15.45 1.33 -20.08
C PRO A 175 15.45 -0.20 -20.00
N GLN A 176 16.32 -0.82 -20.77
CA GLN A 176 16.62 -2.22 -20.60
C GLN A 176 17.24 -2.41 -19.20
N ASP A 177 16.68 -3.27 -18.39
CA ASP A 177 17.12 -3.52 -17.03
C ASP A 177 17.54 -5.00 -16.89
N GLU A 178 18.83 -5.22 -16.68
CA GLU A 178 19.38 -6.57 -16.47
C GLU A 178 18.85 -7.26 -15.19
N ALA A 179 18.40 -6.44 -14.23
CA ALA A 179 17.77 -6.93 -13.01
C ALA A 179 16.28 -7.26 -13.19
N ALA A 180 15.67 -6.90 -14.34
CA ALA A 180 14.29 -7.29 -14.61
C ALA A 180 14.18 -8.80 -14.87
N PRO A 181 13.09 -9.45 -14.45
CA PRO A 181 12.85 -10.83 -14.80
C PRO A 181 12.86 -10.99 -16.33
N LYS A 182 13.51 -12.07 -16.83
CA LYS A 182 13.56 -12.34 -18.25
C LYS A 182 12.14 -12.34 -18.86
N ASP A 183 11.98 -11.68 -19.98
CA ASP A 183 10.72 -11.60 -20.76
C ASP A 183 9.53 -10.96 -20.01
N ARG A 184 9.79 -10.18 -18.93
CA ARG A 184 8.74 -9.50 -18.16
C ARG A 184 9.11 -8.06 -17.83
N LEU A 185 8.08 -7.22 -17.77
CA LEU A 185 8.17 -5.90 -17.17
C LEU A 185 8.16 -6.00 -15.63
N ILE A 186 8.78 -5.03 -14.96
CA ILE A 186 8.69 -4.94 -13.51
C ILE A 186 7.29 -4.46 -13.09
N LYS A 187 6.87 -4.82 -11.87
CA LYS A 187 5.53 -4.55 -11.35
C LYS A 187 5.06 -3.09 -11.52
N PRO A 188 5.84 -2.04 -11.21
CA PRO A 188 5.43 -0.66 -11.43
C PRO A 188 5.09 -0.33 -12.89
N GLN A 189 5.83 -0.89 -13.84
CA GLN A 189 5.60 -0.68 -15.27
C GLN A 189 4.29 -1.34 -15.71
N VAL A 190 4.07 -2.60 -15.33
CA VAL A 190 2.82 -3.34 -15.64
C VAL A 190 1.60 -2.62 -15.05
N MET A 191 1.68 -2.20 -13.78
CA MET A 191 0.58 -1.49 -13.12
C MET A 191 0.27 -0.15 -13.81
N THR A 192 1.29 0.59 -14.21
CA THR A 192 1.10 1.87 -14.92
C THR A 192 0.43 1.68 -16.27
N ILE A 193 0.91 0.71 -17.07
CA ILE A 193 0.32 0.39 -18.39
C ILE A 193 -1.15 0.01 -18.21
N ARG A 194 -1.45 -0.89 -17.27
CA ARG A 194 -2.81 -1.33 -17.01
C ARG A 194 -3.73 -0.17 -16.63
N GLU A 195 -3.30 0.68 -15.71
CA GLU A 195 -4.09 1.83 -15.29
C GLU A 195 -4.35 2.84 -16.41
N LEU A 196 -3.33 3.10 -17.26
CA LEU A 196 -3.49 4.00 -18.40
C LEU A 196 -4.52 3.46 -19.41
N ILE A 197 -4.50 2.16 -19.67
CA ILE A 197 -5.50 1.49 -20.52
C ILE A 197 -6.90 1.61 -19.89
N ASP A 198 -7.02 1.37 -18.58
CA ASP A 198 -8.30 1.45 -17.86
C ASP A 198 -8.84 2.90 -17.82
N LYS A 199 -7.98 3.91 -17.97
CA LYS A 199 -8.34 5.32 -18.08
C LYS A 199 -8.68 5.77 -19.50
N ASP A 200 -8.69 4.88 -20.48
CA ASP A 200 -8.81 5.24 -21.91
C ASP A 200 -7.73 6.24 -22.36
N ALA A 201 -6.52 6.16 -21.83
CA ALA A 201 -5.37 6.94 -22.26
C ALA A 201 -4.54 6.18 -23.29
N VAL A 202 -3.91 6.89 -24.21
CA VAL A 202 -2.97 6.31 -25.17
C VAL A 202 -1.63 6.05 -24.47
N CYS A 203 -1.22 4.79 -24.42
CA CYS A 203 0.02 4.38 -23.76
C CYS A 203 1.07 3.95 -24.80
N ILE A 204 2.18 4.67 -24.86
CA ILE A 204 3.28 4.40 -25.79
C ILE A 204 4.53 4.03 -24.99
N SER A 205 5.07 2.85 -25.23
CA SER A 205 6.27 2.35 -24.56
C SER A 205 7.50 2.49 -25.45
N THR A 206 8.59 3.01 -24.90
CA THR A 206 9.86 3.17 -25.59
C THR A 206 11.04 3.01 -24.63
N ASN A 207 12.24 2.98 -25.15
CA ASN A 207 13.47 3.07 -24.37
C ASN A 207 14.18 4.41 -24.61
N LEU A 208 15.21 4.71 -23.83
CA LEU A 208 15.95 5.98 -23.95
C LEU A 208 16.57 6.19 -25.34
N LYS A 209 17.03 5.11 -25.99
CA LYS A 209 17.66 5.16 -27.31
C LYS A 209 16.69 5.63 -28.41
N ASN A 210 15.45 5.16 -28.32
CA ASN A 210 14.41 5.47 -29.29
C ASN A 210 13.48 6.62 -28.84
N PHE A 211 13.75 7.26 -27.70
CA PHE A 211 12.85 8.26 -27.14
C PHE A 211 12.61 9.44 -28.08
N GLU A 212 13.65 10.01 -28.70
CA GLU A 212 13.53 11.13 -29.66
C GLU A 212 12.74 10.71 -30.90
N ASN A 213 13.00 9.50 -31.42
CA ASN A 213 12.22 8.97 -32.55
C ASN A 213 10.75 8.79 -32.16
N THR A 214 10.47 8.36 -30.94
CA THR A 214 9.10 8.23 -30.45
C THR A 214 8.41 9.60 -30.40
N LEU A 215 9.09 10.65 -29.97
CA LEU A 215 8.54 12.01 -29.98
C LEU A 215 8.27 12.52 -31.37
N ASN A 216 9.16 12.22 -32.33
CA ASN A 216 9.04 12.67 -33.71
C ASN A 216 7.87 12.05 -34.51
N VAL A 217 7.41 10.84 -34.09
CA VAL A 217 6.25 10.19 -34.74
C VAL A 217 4.93 10.65 -34.17
N LEU A 218 4.93 11.39 -33.04
CA LEU A 218 3.74 11.95 -32.44
C LEU A 218 3.35 13.26 -33.15
N LYS A 219 2.04 13.41 -33.39
CA LYS A 219 1.50 14.64 -33.96
C LYS A 219 1.63 15.84 -32.99
N ASN A 220 1.47 15.57 -31.70
CA ASN A 220 1.55 16.57 -30.65
C ASN A 220 2.49 16.08 -29.54
N PRO A 221 3.10 16.95 -28.74
CA PRO A 221 3.81 16.55 -27.53
C PRO A 221 2.94 15.66 -26.62
N PRO A 222 3.51 14.64 -25.99
CA PRO A 222 2.74 13.82 -25.05
C PRO A 222 2.33 14.65 -23.82
N ASP A 223 1.15 14.37 -23.27
CA ASP A 223 0.63 15.04 -22.06
C ASP A 223 1.47 14.69 -20.82
N LEU A 224 1.95 13.45 -20.76
CA LEU A 224 2.76 12.95 -19.64
C LEU A 224 3.86 12.01 -20.15
N ILE A 225 5.03 12.15 -19.55
CA ILE A 225 6.14 11.22 -19.74
C ILE A 225 6.44 10.58 -18.39
N ILE A 226 6.49 9.25 -18.36
CA ILE A 226 6.82 8.47 -17.16
C ILE A 226 8.10 7.69 -17.44
N THR A 227 9.12 7.86 -16.62
CA THR A 227 10.43 7.27 -16.89
C THR A 227 10.97 6.51 -15.68
N ASP A 228 11.96 5.68 -15.91
CA ASP A 228 12.77 5.12 -14.84
C ASP A 228 13.70 6.18 -14.25
N SER A 229 13.94 6.13 -12.94
CA SER A 229 14.80 7.09 -12.24
C SER A 229 16.25 7.06 -12.74
N LYS A 230 16.70 5.94 -13.33
CA LYS A 230 18.08 5.81 -13.88
C LYS A 230 18.31 6.75 -15.07
N VAL A 231 17.30 6.99 -15.89
CA VAL A 231 17.40 7.78 -17.13
C VAL A 231 16.67 9.11 -17.06
N PHE A 232 16.19 9.50 -15.87
CA PHE A 232 15.38 10.71 -15.68
C PHE A 232 16.05 11.99 -16.23
N LYS A 233 17.33 12.21 -15.95
CA LYS A 233 18.06 13.40 -16.41
C LYS A 233 18.11 13.51 -17.92
N ASP A 234 18.29 12.39 -18.61
CA ASP A 234 18.39 12.37 -20.08
C ASP A 234 17.03 12.60 -20.70
N VAL A 235 15.98 11.98 -20.16
CA VAL A 235 14.61 12.23 -20.58
C VAL A 235 14.21 13.68 -20.32
N TYR A 236 14.56 14.25 -19.15
CA TYR A 236 14.29 15.65 -18.82
C TYR A 236 14.90 16.63 -19.82
N LYS A 237 16.13 16.38 -20.27
CA LYS A 237 16.80 17.24 -21.25
C LYS A 237 16.16 17.19 -22.64
N LYS A 238 15.62 16.03 -23.02
CA LYS A 238 15.10 15.77 -24.38
C LYS A 238 13.59 15.94 -24.50
N ARG A 239 12.87 16.05 -23.35
CA ARG A 239 11.42 16.16 -23.36
C ARG A 239 10.93 17.49 -23.90
N PRO A 240 9.76 17.55 -24.56
CA PRO A 240 9.05 18.79 -24.82
C PRO A 240 8.74 19.51 -23.48
N LYS A 241 8.86 20.83 -23.45
CA LYS A 241 8.65 21.62 -22.24
C LYS A 241 7.21 21.55 -21.73
N GLU A 242 6.28 21.38 -22.62
CA GLU A 242 4.83 21.28 -22.37
C GLU A 242 4.44 19.96 -21.70
N SER A 243 5.23 18.92 -21.90
CA SER A 243 4.96 17.59 -21.36
C SER A 243 5.28 17.55 -19.86
N LYS A 244 4.35 17.05 -19.06
CA LYS A 244 4.62 16.70 -17.67
C LYS A 244 5.62 15.56 -17.61
N LEU A 245 6.38 15.47 -16.52
CA LEU A 245 7.39 14.42 -16.34
C LEU A 245 7.36 13.87 -14.92
N THR A 246 7.24 12.57 -14.80
CA THR A 246 7.37 11.85 -13.53
C THR A 246 8.16 10.55 -13.68
N SER A 247 8.34 9.81 -12.61
CA SER A 247 8.99 8.50 -12.65
C SER A 247 8.14 7.42 -12.00
N PHE A 248 8.35 6.15 -12.42
CA PHE A 248 7.67 5.00 -11.82
C PHE A 248 7.87 4.95 -10.29
N SER A 249 9.06 5.27 -9.80
CA SER A 249 9.35 5.26 -8.37
C SER A 249 8.60 6.36 -7.61
N VAL A 250 8.42 7.53 -8.22
CA VAL A 250 7.64 8.64 -7.63
C VAL A 250 6.15 8.31 -7.62
N LEU A 251 5.62 7.73 -8.69
CA LEU A 251 4.24 7.25 -8.73
C LEU A 251 3.99 6.20 -7.63
N MET A 252 4.91 5.25 -7.49
CA MET A 252 4.83 4.24 -6.42
C MET A 252 4.93 4.86 -5.03
N SER A 253 5.71 5.94 -4.85
CA SER A 253 5.78 6.67 -3.58
C SER A 253 4.41 7.23 -3.17
N GLY A 254 3.66 7.80 -4.10
CA GLY A 254 2.30 8.29 -3.84
C GLY A 254 1.28 7.18 -3.66
N PHE A 255 1.41 6.12 -4.46
CA PHE A 255 0.49 4.97 -4.39
C PHE A 255 0.67 4.15 -3.10
N LYS A 256 1.89 3.97 -2.61
CA LYS A 256 2.22 3.15 -1.43
C LYS A 256 2.32 3.95 -0.14
N GLY A 257 2.76 5.20 -0.19
CA GLY A 257 3.08 5.99 0.97
C GLY A 257 2.46 7.39 0.94
N ASP A 258 3.12 8.30 1.64
CA ASP A 258 2.82 9.72 1.70
C ASP A 258 3.88 10.50 0.91
N VAL A 259 3.58 10.79 -0.36
CA VAL A 259 4.52 11.42 -1.29
C VAL A 259 4.98 12.79 -0.81
N GLU A 260 4.09 13.57 -0.18
CA GLU A 260 4.44 14.90 0.31
C GLU A 260 5.36 14.83 1.53
N TYR A 261 5.07 13.91 2.46
CA TYR A 261 5.95 13.65 3.59
C TYR A 261 7.34 13.18 3.14
N PHE A 262 7.42 12.27 2.18
CA PHE A 262 8.68 11.80 1.62
C PHE A 262 9.47 12.93 0.94
N ARG A 263 8.78 13.82 0.22
CA ARG A 263 9.37 14.98 -0.44
C ARG A 263 9.89 16.02 0.54
N GLN A 264 9.16 16.24 1.63
CA GLN A 264 9.59 17.15 2.69
C GLN A 264 10.76 16.55 3.48
N SER A 265 10.68 15.28 3.84
CA SER A 265 11.68 14.59 4.63
C SER A 265 13.04 14.49 3.94
N VAL A 266 13.08 14.31 2.61
CA VAL A 266 14.35 14.26 1.89
C VAL A 266 15.14 15.56 1.94
N LYS A 267 14.50 16.70 2.22
CA LYS A 267 15.15 18.01 2.38
C LYS A 267 16.04 18.11 3.62
N VAL A 268 15.94 17.16 4.56
CA VAL A 268 16.91 17.04 5.64
C VAL A 268 18.35 16.91 5.09
N LEU A 269 18.48 16.37 3.89
CA LEU A 269 19.75 16.32 3.16
C LEU A 269 20.25 17.71 2.67
N ASP A 270 19.54 18.81 2.91
CA ASP A 270 20.07 20.16 2.74
C ASP A 270 21.03 20.56 3.89
N ASN A 271 20.91 19.88 5.03
CA ASN A 271 21.72 20.08 6.22
C ASN A 271 22.76 18.96 6.38
N GLU A 272 23.60 19.08 7.39
CA GLU A 272 24.51 18.00 7.77
C GLU A 272 23.71 16.83 8.38
N VAL A 273 23.91 15.63 7.86
CA VAL A 273 23.33 14.37 8.37
C VAL A 273 24.43 13.44 8.82
N LYS A 274 24.25 12.81 9.99
CA LYS A 274 25.25 11.93 10.61
C LYS A 274 24.88 10.46 10.50
N ASN A 275 23.61 10.14 10.73
CA ASN A 275 23.12 8.76 10.79
C ASN A 275 21.93 8.56 9.84
N ILE A 276 22.07 7.67 8.89
CA ILE A 276 21.01 7.32 7.93
C ILE A 276 20.70 5.83 8.05
N LEU A 277 19.42 5.48 8.12
CA LEU A 277 18.96 4.11 8.00
C LEU A 277 18.45 3.86 6.58
N ILE A 278 19.00 2.87 5.91
CA ILE A 278 18.44 2.33 4.66
C ILE A 278 17.64 1.07 5.01
N ALA A 279 16.32 1.16 4.84
CA ALA A 279 15.40 0.10 5.22
C ALA A 279 14.87 -0.65 3.98
N GLU A 280 15.19 -1.93 3.86
CA GLU A 280 14.68 -2.82 2.83
C GLU A 280 13.62 -3.75 3.40
N ILE A 281 12.39 -3.61 2.93
CA ILE A 281 11.32 -4.50 3.38
C ILE A 281 11.45 -5.88 2.72
N CYS A 282 11.90 -5.93 1.47
CA CYS A 282 12.04 -7.17 0.71
C CYS A 282 13.45 -7.71 0.77
N THR A 283 13.58 -9.03 0.91
CA THR A 283 14.86 -9.70 0.77
C THR A 283 15.10 -10.04 -0.71
N HIS A 284 16.01 -9.34 -1.36
CA HIS A 284 16.47 -9.66 -2.71
C HIS A 284 17.86 -10.24 -2.64
N PRO A 285 18.21 -11.22 -3.51
CA PRO A 285 19.60 -11.61 -3.64
C PRO A 285 20.43 -10.40 -4.08
N PRO A 286 21.61 -10.17 -3.50
CA PRO A 286 22.46 -9.05 -3.87
C PRO A 286 22.88 -9.16 -5.33
N ILE A 287 22.68 -8.09 -6.09
CA ILE A 287 23.16 -7.93 -7.48
C ILE A 287 24.32 -6.94 -7.43
N GLU A 288 25.30 -7.05 -8.31
CA GLU A 288 26.52 -6.24 -8.33
C GLU A 288 26.27 -4.70 -8.33
N GLU A 289 25.09 -4.25 -8.73
CA GLU A 289 24.71 -2.83 -8.75
C GLU A 289 23.45 -2.55 -7.91
N ASP A 290 23.33 -3.18 -6.76
CA ASP A 290 22.18 -2.97 -5.88
C ASP A 290 21.95 -1.49 -5.54
N ILE A 291 20.70 -1.06 -5.64
CA ILE A 291 20.33 0.37 -5.44
C ILE A 291 20.49 0.77 -3.98
N GLY A 292 20.03 -0.06 -3.06
CA GLY A 292 19.98 0.24 -1.62
C GLY A 292 21.32 0.13 -0.95
N THR A 293 22.07 -0.93 -1.24
CA THR A 293 23.32 -1.23 -0.53
C THR A 293 24.56 -0.62 -1.20
N ILE A 294 24.50 -0.28 -2.50
CA ILE A 294 25.64 0.22 -3.26
C ILE A 294 25.42 1.63 -3.83
N LYS A 295 24.38 1.83 -4.64
CA LYS A 295 24.23 3.10 -5.39
C LYS A 295 23.88 4.28 -4.47
N ILE A 296 22.85 4.15 -3.65
CA ILE A 296 22.43 5.22 -2.74
C ILE A 296 23.54 5.54 -1.73
N PRO A 297 24.17 4.56 -1.04
CA PRO A 297 25.31 4.84 -0.17
C PRO A 297 26.47 5.56 -0.86
N LYS A 298 26.83 5.16 -2.07
CA LYS A 298 27.88 5.82 -2.86
C LYS A 298 27.51 7.29 -3.17
N MET A 299 26.27 7.57 -3.53
CA MET A 299 25.79 8.93 -3.80
C MET A 299 25.75 9.77 -2.52
N LEU A 300 25.31 9.20 -1.39
CA LEU A 300 25.28 9.87 -0.09
C LEU A 300 26.68 10.21 0.39
N ARG A 301 27.61 9.26 0.40
CA ARG A 301 29.00 9.47 0.83
C ARG A 301 29.74 10.48 -0.03
N LYS A 302 29.37 10.63 -1.30
CA LYS A 302 29.93 11.69 -2.16
C LYS A 302 29.56 13.08 -1.65
N LYS A 303 28.36 13.26 -1.08
CA LYS A 303 27.88 14.54 -0.53
C LYS A 303 28.22 14.69 0.96
N TYR A 304 28.19 13.59 1.71
CA TYR A 304 28.42 13.52 3.16
C TYR A 304 29.49 12.46 3.46
N PRO A 305 30.78 12.80 3.39
CA PRO A 305 31.88 11.82 3.51
C PRO A 305 31.86 11.03 4.83
N ASN A 306 31.41 11.65 5.92
CA ASN A 306 31.42 11.07 7.27
C ASN A 306 30.07 10.50 7.71
N VAL A 307 29.11 10.32 6.78
CA VAL A 307 27.79 9.77 7.12
C VAL A 307 27.88 8.30 7.50
N ASN A 308 27.32 7.96 8.66
CA ASN A 308 27.08 6.58 9.05
C ASN A 308 25.80 6.06 8.38
N ILE A 309 25.87 4.89 7.74
CA ILE A 309 24.75 4.29 7.04
C ILE A 309 24.56 2.89 7.59
N ASP A 310 23.44 2.69 8.28
CA ASP A 310 22.98 1.40 8.76
C ASP A 310 21.93 0.80 7.79
N PHE A 311 21.81 -0.52 7.84
CA PHE A 311 20.86 -1.25 6.99
C PHE A 311 19.91 -2.10 7.85
N ALA A 312 18.61 -1.97 7.59
CA ALA A 312 17.59 -2.83 8.16
C ALA A 312 16.91 -3.66 7.05
N ARG A 313 16.55 -4.90 7.35
CA ARG A 313 15.88 -5.81 6.42
C ARG A 313 14.60 -6.39 7.02
N GLY A 314 13.61 -6.58 6.17
CA GLY A 314 12.35 -7.19 6.58
C GLY A 314 11.55 -6.33 7.58
N GLU A 315 11.15 -6.95 8.69
CA GLU A 315 10.34 -6.29 9.74
C GLU A 315 11.17 -5.58 10.81
N ASP A 316 12.49 -5.64 10.72
CA ASP A 316 13.38 -4.99 11.67
C ASP A 316 13.35 -3.46 11.48
N PHE A 317 12.42 -2.82 12.18
CA PHE A 317 12.19 -1.39 12.13
C PHE A 317 12.07 -0.84 13.56
N HIS A 318 13.13 -1.12 14.37
CA HIS A 318 13.24 -0.72 15.76
C HIS A 318 14.32 0.34 15.95
N ASP A 319 14.36 0.98 17.09
CA ASP A 319 15.38 1.97 17.50
C ASP A 319 15.67 3.05 16.44
N ILE A 320 14.57 3.54 15.83
CA ILE A 320 14.67 4.48 14.71
C ILE A 320 15.04 5.90 15.15
N GLU A 321 14.97 6.22 16.44
CA GLU A 321 15.19 7.54 17.02
C GLU A 321 16.63 8.05 16.87
N LYS A 322 17.58 7.16 16.62
CA LYS A 322 19.00 7.52 16.45
C LYS A 322 19.34 8.03 15.05
N TYR A 323 18.39 7.96 14.09
CA TYR A 323 18.64 8.33 12.71
C TYR A 323 18.09 9.71 12.37
N ASP A 324 18.87 10.48 11.61
CA ASP A 324 18.48 11.78 11.07
C ASP A 324 17.53 11.63 9.87
N LEU A 325 17.65 10.51 9.14
CA LEU A 325 16.84 10.20 7.98
C LEU A 325 16.69 8.68 7.79
N ILE A 326 15.49 8.26 7.48
CA ILE A 326 15.20 6.88 7.06
C ILE A 326 14.90 6.87 5.56
N ILE A 327 15.57 5.99 4.84
CA ILE A 327 15.38 5.81 3.39
C ILE A 327 14.83 4.41 3.15
N GLU A 328 13.55 4.32 2.83
CA GLU A 328 12.87 3.04 2.57
C GLU A 328 12.99 2.63 1.10
N CYS A 329 13.06 1.34 0.83
CA CYS A 329 12.98 0.80 -0.53
C CYS A 329 11.62 1.10 -1.18
N GLY A 330 11.47 0.79 -2.48
CA GLY A 330 10.21 1.01 -3.23
C GLY A 330 9.02 0.16 -2.77
N SER A 331 9.23 -0.75 -1.82
CA SER A 331 8.21 -1.61 -1.18
C SER A 331 7.28 -2.31 -2.19
N CYS A 332 7.83 -2.71 -3.36
CA CYS A 332 7.06 -3.23 -4.49
C CYS A 332 6.26 -4.50 -4.15
N MET A 333 6.76 -5.32 -3.22
CA MET A 333 6.13 -6.58 -2.78
C MET A 333 5.18 -6.39 -1.59
N PHE A 334 5.19 -5.23 -0.93
CA PHE A 334 4.36 -4.95 0.25
C PHE A 334 3.13 -4.12 -0.12
N ASN A 335 2.10 -4.20 0.73
CA ASN A 335 0.90 -3.40 0.58
C ASN A 335 1.11 -1.97 1.11
N ARG A 336 0.17 -1.08 0.80
CA ARG A 336 0.19 0.32 1.26
C ARG A 336 0.15 0.41 2.79
N THR A 337 -0.66 -0.41 3.43
CA THR A 337 -0.85 -0.41 4.89
C THR A 337 0.47 -0.59 5.63
N SER A 338 1.32 -1.51 5.19
CA SER A 338 2.64 -1.72 5.81
C SER A 338 3.54 -0.48 5.71
N VAL A 339 3.56 0.18 4.55
CA VAL A 339 4.33 1.42 4.34
C VAL A 339 3.76 2.55 5.19
N MET A 340 2.43 2.73 5.21
CA MET A 340 1.78 3.79 5.98
C MET A 340 1.94 3.61 7.49
N ASN A 341 2.01 2.38 8.00
CA ASN A 341 2.33 2.12 9.41
C ASN A 341 3.74 2.61 9.77
N ARG A 342 4.72 2.40 8.90
CA ARG A 342 6.08 2.94 9.08
C ARG A 342 6.10 4.47 9.01
N VAL A 343 5.40 5.06 8.04
CA VAL A 343 5.21 6.51 7.93
C VAL A 343 4.60 7.07 9.21
N LYS A 344 3.54 6.43 9.74
CA LYS A 344 2.89 6.84 10.99
C LYS A 344 3.86 6.80 12.16
N LYS A 345 4.59 5.70 12.33
CA LYS A 345 5.60 5.52 13.38
C LYS A 345 6.69 6.61 13.32
N CYS A 346 7.17 6.92 12.11
CA CYS A 346 8.16 7.98 11.92
C CYS A 346 7.60 9.36 12.24
N LYS A 347 6.37 9.67 11.82
CA LYS A 347 5.71 10.94 12.14
C LYS A 347 5.49 11.13 13.65
N GLU A 348 5.02 10.09 14.34
CA GLU A 348 4.82 10.11 15.80
C GLU A 348 6.12 10.39 16.57
N LYS A 349 7.26 9.95 16.04
CA LYS A 349 8.58 10.15 16.62
C LYS A 349 9.34 11.36 16.04
N ASN A 350 8.71 12.11 15.12
CA ASN A 350 9.32 13.25 14.41
C ASN A 350 10.61 12.90 13.66
N ILE A 351 10.70 11.69 13.11
CA ILE A 351 11.87 11.22 12.35
C ILE A 351 11.56 11.36 10.86
N PRO A 352 12.36 12.08 10.09
CA PRO A 352 12.20 12.20 8.66
C PRO A 352 12.33 10.82 7.97
N MET A 353 11.36 10.48 7.12
CA MET A 353 11.39 9.26 6.32
C MET A 353 11.10 9.57 4.86
N THR A 354 11.89 9.02 3.98
CA THR A 354 11.75 9.13 2.52
C THR A 354 11.95 7.76 1.88
N ASN A 355 12.03 7.69 0.55
CA ASN A 355 12.28 6.45 -0.15
C ASN A 355 13.36 6.57 -1.24
N TYR A 356 13.75 5.45 -1.83
CA TYR A 356 14.77 5.37 -2.86
C TYR A 356 14.53 6.35 -4.01
N GLY A 357 13.29 6.41 -4.52
CA GLY A 357 12.94 7.27 -5.65
C GLY A 357 13.15 8.74 -5.35
N MET A 358 12.66 9.21 -4.21
CA MET A 358 12.82 10.60 -3.76
C MET A 358 14.29 10.92 -3.44
N THR A 359 15.01 10.00 -2.78
CA THR A 359 16.42 10.18 -2.48
C THR A 359 17.27 10.32 -3.75
N ILE A 360 17.06 9.44 -4.73
CA ILE A 360 17.77 9.52 -6.02
C ILE A 360 17.43 10.82 -6.75
N ALA A 361 16.16 11.20 -6.78
CA ALA A 361 15.71 12.43 -7.40
C ALA A 361 16.36 13.67 -6.76
N TYR A 362 16.43 13.69 -5.42
CA TYR A 362 17.08 14.76 -4.67
C TYR A 362 18.58 14.83 -4.96
N LEU A 363 19.30 13.71 -4.82
CA LEU A 363 20.75 13.64 -5.03
C LEU A 363 21.15 13.93 -6.49
N GLN A 364 20.25 13.74 -7.43
CA GLN A 364 20.41 14.12 -8.82
C GLN A 364 20.03 15.57 -9.12
N GLY A 365 19.46 16.32 -8.16
CA GLY A 365 19.02 17.72 -8.34
C GLY A 365 17.80 17.86 -9.27
N ILE A 366 16.93 16.88 -9.28
CA ILE A 366 15.73 16.83 -10.14
C ILE A 366 14.41 16.80 -9.37
N ILE A 367 14.44 16.79 -8.03
CA ILE A 367 13.23 16.64 -7.23
C ILE A 367 12.18 17.71 -7.48
N ASP A 368 12.59 18.96 -7.73
CA ASP A 368 11.69 20.08 -8.03
C ASP A 368 11.24 20.13 -9.50
N LYS A 369 11.71 19.17 -10.32
CA LYS A 369 11.42 19.05 -11.76
C LYS A 369 10.47 17.90 -12.07
N ILE A 370 9.97 17.24 -11.02
CA ILE A 370 9.10 16.08 -11.12
C ILE A 370 7.67 16.52 -10.83
N ASP A 371 6.76 16.09 -11.69
CA ASP A 371 5.33 16.21 -11.43
C ASP A 371 4.87 15.03 -10.56
N TYR A 372 4.25 15.31 -9.43
CA TYR A 372 3.69 14.28 -8.54
C TYR A 372 2.28 14.63 -8.12
N GLN A 373 1.57 13.57 -7.79
CA GLN A 373 0.22 13.71 -7.31
C GLN A 373 0.20 13.91 -5.80
N VAL A 374 -0.40 15.01 -5.36
CA VAL A 374 -0.77 15.23 -3.96
C VAL A 374 -2.24 14.84 -3.79
N TRP A 375 -2.51 13.88 -2.93
CA TRP A 375 -3.87 13.50 -2.57
C TRP A 375 -4.46 14.56 -1.64
N ALA A 376 -5.46 15.31 -2.10
CA ALA A 376 -6.05 16.44 -1.38
C ALA A 376 -6.71 16.07 -0.02
N TRP A 377 -6.88 14.80 0.27
CA TRP A 377 -7.54 14.30 1.48
C TRP A 377 -6.74 14.53 2.77
N TRP A 378 -5.44 14.77 2.71
CA TRP A 378 -4.58 14.97 3.88
C TRP A 378 -4.77 16.30 4.60
N PHE A 379 -5.28 17.34 3.93
CA PHE A 379 -5.51 18.63 4.57
C PHE A 379 -6.69 18.62 5.55
N PHE A 380 -7.58 17.63 5.47
CA PHE A 380 -8.78 17.54 6.31
C PHE A 380 -8.66 16.57 7.50
N TRP A 381 -7.66 15.67 7.55
CA TRP A 381 -7.58 14.57 8.53
C TRP A 381 -6.46 14.69 9.55
N GLY A 382 -5.67 15.76 9.54
CA GLY A 382 -4.72 16.07 10.62
C GLY A 382 -5.44 16.39 11.92
N ASN A 383 -5.56 15.40 12.83
CA ASN A 383 -5.91 15.56 14.25
C ASN A 383 -7.40 15.63 14.69
N ARG A 384 -8.38 15.06 13.97
CA ARG A 384 -9.72 14.87 14.57
C ARG A 384 -10.27 13.47 14.33
N LYS A 385 -10.69 12.79 15.42
CA LYS A 385 -11.64 11.66 15.35
C LYS A 385 -12.99 12.21 14.90
N ILE A 386 -13.36 11.98 13.65
CA ILE A 386 -14.64 12.43 13.10
C ILE A 386 -15.63 11.25 13.15
N THR A 387 -16.78 11.46 13.75
CA THR A 387 -17.86 10.46 13.79
C THR A 387 -18.60 10.41 12.44
N VAL A 388 -19.26 9.29 12.11
CA VAL A 388 -20.02 9.07 10.87
C VAL A 388 -21.05 10.20 10.60
N LYS A 389 -21.55 10.87 11.63
CA LYS A 389 -22.46 12.04 11.50
C LYS A 389 -21.75 13.30 10.99
N GLU A 390 -20.47 13.49 11.31
CA GLU A 390 -19.69 14.65 10.87
C GLU A 390 -19.19 14.50 9.44
N THR A 391 -18.91 13.28 8.99
CA THR A 391 -18.53 12.97 7.58
C THR A 391 -19.61 13.41 6.61
N ASN A 392 -20.89 13.22 6.93
CA ASN A 392 -22.00 13.65 6.09
C ASN A 392 -22.17 15.19 6.07
N ARG A 393 -21.90 15.89 7.16
CA ARG A 393 -21.88 17.36 7.21
C ARG A 393 -20.74 17.97 6.39
N LEU A 394 -19.55 17.36 6.43
CA LEU A 394 -18.38 17.82 5.68
C LEU A 394 -18.50 17.53 4.17
N ARG A 395 -19.17 16.44 3.76
CA ARG A 395 -19.52 16.20 2.35
C ARG A 395 -20.45 17.30 1.81
N PHE A 396 -21.41 17.76 2.61
CA PHE A 396 -22.30 18.88 2.22
C PHE A 396 -21.52 20.22 2.15
N ALA A 397 -20.60 20.47 3.07
CA ALA A 397 -19.77 21.68 3.07
C ALA A 397 -18.78 21.69 1.88
N ALA A 398 -18.17 20.55 1.53
CA ALA A 398 -17.28 20.44 0.38
C ALA A 398 -18.00 20.65 -0.95
N LEU A 399 -19.25 20.19 -1.09
CA LEU A 399 -20.11 20.45 -2.25
C LEU A 399 -20.47 21.94 -2.38
N ILE A 400 -20.71 22.61 -1.26
CA ILE A 400 -21.00 24.06 -1.24
C ILE A 400 -19.75 24.87 -1.61
N VAL A 401 -18.59 24.52 -1.08
CA VAL A 401 -17.32 25.21 -1.38
C VAL A 401 -16.93 25.03 -2.86
N THR A 402 -17.10 23.83 -3.43
CA THR A 402 -16.87 23.61 -4.87
C THR A 402 -17.84 24.39 -5.75
N SER A 403 -19.11 24.52 -5.34
CA SER A 403 -20.12 25.31 -6.04
C SER A 403 -19.82 26.80 -5.96
N VAL A 404 -19.38 27.32 -4.80
CA VAL A 404 -19.00 28.71 -4.61
C VAL A 404 -17.70 29.07 -5.38
N ILE A 405 -16.71 28.17 -5.40
CA ILE A 405 -15.49 28.41 -6.19
C ILE A 405 -15.81 28.43 -7.69
N ASN A 406 -16.64 27.52 -8.18
CA ASN A 406 -17.08 27.53 -9.56
C ASN A 406 -17.93 28.80 -9.91
N TRP A 407 -18.78 29.28 -8.98
CA TRP A 407 -19.54 30.48 -9.17
C TRP A 407 -18.65 31.75 -9.21
N VAL A 408 -17.65 31.86 -8.34
CA VAL A 408 -16.67 32.97 -8.33
C VAL A 408 -15.78 32.97 -9.58
N TYR A 409 -15.43 31.78 -10.11
CA TYR A 409 -14.66 31.68 -11.38
C TYR A 409 -15.50 32.05 -12.60
N CYS A 410 -16.79 31.72 -12.65
CA CYS A 410 -17.67 32.11 -13.75
C CYS A 410 -17.98 33.59 -13.75
N HIS A 411 -17.97 34.29 -12.61
CA HIS A 411 -18.27 35.76 -12.54
C HIS A 411 -17.03 36.66 -12.68
N LYS A 412 -15.82 36.12 -12.80
CA LYS A 412 -14.60 36.88 -13.12
C LYS A 412 -14.20 36.86 -14.60
N ILE A 413 -14.99 36.18 -15.44
CA ILE A 413 -14.73 36.06 -16.91
C ILE A 413 -15.88 36.71 -17.71
N LEU A 414 -16.84 37.36 -17.07
CA LEU A 414 -17.76 38.34 -17.64
C LEU A 414 -17.39 39.69 -17.03
#